data_8192a5ee00262451094288e243aa5c70
#
_entry.id   8192a5ee00262451094288e243aa5c70
#
_cell.length_a   1.000
_cell.length_b   1.000
_cell.length_c   1.000
_cell.angle_alpha   90.00
_cell.angle_beta   90.00
_cell.angle_gamma   90.00
#
_symmetry.space_group_name_H-M   'P 1'
#
loop_
_entity.id
_entity.type
_entity.pdbx_description
1 polymer ?
#
loop_
_entity_poly.entity_id
_entity_poly.type
_entity_poly.pdbx_seq_one_letter_code
_entity_poly.pdbx_strand_id
1 'polypeptide(L)'
;MPETIATIGHNLPPSAIEEIHARYHQLFARRDDLLAAVSRAPTEISDDDTAGKVSDLVKLLTACHKAAEGARIAEKEPYLEAGRAVDGLFKRTTDPLSVAKGSVQSILNGYLRAKADAARRVAQEAAAKAAENARRLADAAMSEGQLDL
;
A
#
# COMPACT_ATOMS: atom_id res chain seq x y z
N MET A 1 -18.05 -13.43 -31.26
CA MET A 1 -17.25 -14.02 -30.20
C MET A 1 -17.32 -13.09 -29.00
N PRO A 2 -17.95 -13.46 -27.89
CA PRO A 2 -17.92 -12.59 -26.71
C PRO A 2 -16.54 -12.71 -26.07
N GLU A 3 -15.82 -11.61 -25.99
CA GLU A 3 -14.60 -11.47 -25.21
C GLU A 3 -14.94 -11.68 -23.74
N THR A 4 -14.37 -12.72 -23.16
CA THR A 4 -14.47 -12.97 -21.72
C THR A 4 -13.64 -11.88 -21.01
N ILE A 5 -14.32 -10.89 -20.46
CA ILE A 5 -13.71 -9.88 -19.61
C ILE A 5 -13.14 -10.62 -18.40
N ALA A 6 -11.81 -10.70 -18.32
CA ALA A 6 -11.11 -11.23 -17.17
C ALA A 6 -11.50 -10.40 -15.94
N THR A 7 -12.18 -11.02 -15.00
CA THR A 7 -12.56 -10.37 -13.72
C THR A 7 -11.28 -10.05 -12.96
N ILE A 8 -11.03 -8.77 -12.71
CA ILE A 8 -9.94 -8.26 -11.88
C ILE A 8 -10.09 -8.86 -10.48
N GLY A 9 -9.21 -9.79 -10.12
CA GLY A 9 -9.23 -10.42 -8.78
C GLY A 9 -8.64 -11.82 -8.68
N HIS A 10 -8.42 -12.54 -9.78
CA HIS A 10 -7.78 -13.85 -9.77
C HIS A 10 -6.35 -13.75 -10.32
N ASN A 11 -5.38 -13.76 -9.43
CA ASN A 11 -3.94 -13.74 -9.77
C ASN A 11 -3.45 -15.08 -10.39
N LEU A 12 -4.31 -16.08 -10.49
CA LEU A 12 -3.99 -17.40 -11.06
C LEU A 12 -4.97 -17.75 -12.16
N PRO A 13 -4.48 -18.33 -13.29
CA PRO A 13 -5.36 -18.90 -14.27
C PRO A 13 -6.26 -19.96 -13.63
N PRO A 14 -7.56 -20.09 -14.02
CA PRO A 14 -8.46 -21.11 -13.49
C PRO A 14 -7.90 -22.54 -13.53
N SER A 15 -7.14 -22.87 -14.58
CA SER A 15 -6.45 -24.15 -14.73
C SER A 15 -5.45 -24.46 -13.61
N ALA A 16 -4.74 -23.46 -13.06
CA ALA A 16 -3.76 -23.69 -12.00
C ALA A 16 -4.44 -24.05 -10.66
N ILE A 17 -5.60 -23.47 -10.36
CA ILE A 17 -6.38 -23.83 -9.16
C ILE A 17 -6.94 -25.25 -9.28
N GLU A 18 -7.44 -25.62 -10.44
CA GLU A 18 -7.94 -26.98 -10.70
C GLU A 18 -6.83 -28.03 -10.58
N GLU A 19 -5.65 -27.75 -11.09
CA GLU A 19 -4.48 -28.64 -10.96
C GLU A 19 -4.03 -28.80 -9.51
N ILE A 20 -3.98 -27.71 -8.74
CA ILE A 20 -3.67 -27.73 -7.31
C ILE A 20 -4.72 -28.53 -6.56
N HIS A 21 -6.00 -28.30 -6.83
CA HIS A 21 -7.09 -29.03 -6.19
C HIS A 21 -7.00 -30.54 -6.47
N ALA A 22 -6.72 -30.94 -7.72
CA ALA A 22 -6.54 -32.34 -8.09
C ALA A 22 -5.33 -32.96 -7.36
N ARG A 23 -4.21 -32.23 -7.25
CA ARG A 23 -2.98 -32.70 -6.59
C ARG A 23 -3.18 -32.94 -5.10
N TYR A 24 -3.97 -32.11 -4.43
CA TYR A 24 -4.20 -32.17 -2.98
C TYR A 24 -5.58 -32.70 -2.59
N HIS A 25 -6.27 -33.41 -3.51
CA HIS A 25 -7.63 -33.90 -3.25
C HIS A 25 -7.74 -34.77 -1.98
N GLN A 26 -6.70 -35.60 -1.69
CA GLN A 26 -6.66 -36.41 -0.47
C GLN A 26 -6.53 -35.57 0.80
N LEU A 27 -5.76 -34.49 0.76
CA LEU A 27 -5.65 -33.57 1.88
C LEU A 27 -6.98 -32.88 2.17
N PHE A 28 -7.68 -32.46 1.12
CA PHE A 28 -9.00 -31.83 1.26
C PHE A 28 -10.05 -32.82 1.76
N ALA A 29 -10.05 -34.06 1.26
CA ALA A 29 -10.90 -35.12 1.78
C ALA A 29 -10.61 -35.40 3.26
N ARG A 30 -9.33 -35.45 3.67
CA ARG A 30 -8.92 -35.64 5.06
C ARG A 30 -9.40 -34.51 5.96
N ARG A 31 -9.32 -33.26 5.49
CA ARG A 31 -9.91 -32.12 6.17
C ARG A 31 -11.39 -32.33 6.43
N ASP A 32 -12.16 -32.73 5.43
CA ASP A 32 -13.60 -32.90 5.53
C ASP A 32 -13.98 -34.01 6.53
N ASP A 33 -13.26 -35.13 6.50
CA ASP A 33 -13.42 -36.22 7.47
C ASP A 33 -13.14 -35.76 8.92
N LEU A 34 -12.08 -34.99 9.12
CA LEU A 34 -11.72 -34.46 10.44
C LEU A 34 -12.74 -33.42 10.94
N LEU A 35 -13.23 -32.54 10.08
CA LEU A 35 -14.29 -31.60 10.45
C LEU A 35 -15.59 -32.32 10.78
N ALA A 36 -15.93 -33.39 10.07
CA ALA A 36 -17.06 -34.24 10.42
C ALA A 36 -16.86 -34.97 11.76
N ALA A 37 -15.63 -35.38 12.09
CA ALA A 37 -15.30 -35.94 13.39
C ALA A 37 -15.44 -34.91 14.51
N VAL A 38 -15.02 -33.66 14.30
CA VAL A 38 -15.20 -32.55 15.26
C VAL A 38 -16.69 -32.32 15.55
N SER A 39 -17.54 -32.35 14.54
CA SER A 39 -18.99 -32.16 14.74
C SER A 39 -19.64 -33.25 15.60
N ARG A 40 -19.00 -34.42 15.69
CA ARG A 40 -19.45 -35.55 16.55
C ARG A 40 -18.70 -35.62 17.88
N ALA A 41 -17.71 -34.78 18.10
CA ALA A 41 -16.97 -34.76 19.36
C ALA A 41 -17.84 -34.29 20.52
N PRO A 42 -17.63 -34.82 21.73
CA PRO A 42 -18.38 -34.38 22.90
C PRO A 42 -18.08 -32.93 23.25
N THR A 43 -19.07 -32.20 23.71
CA THR A 43 -18.94 -30.82 24.18
C THR A 43 -18.36 -30.71 25.58
N GLU A 44 -18.42 -31.79 26.35
CA GLU A 44 -17.86 -31.91 27.69
C GLU A 44 -17.10 -33.22 27.84
N ILE A 45 -16.02 -33.21 28.58
CA ILE A 45 -15.15 -34.35 28.84
C ILE A 45 -15.26 -34.68 30.32
N SER A 46 -15.76 -35.88 30.63
CA SER A 46 -16.03 -36.33 32.02
C SER A 46 -15.16 -37.52 32.45
N ASP A 47 -14.39 -38.12 31.52
CA ASP A 47 -13.57 -39.32 31.80
C ASP A 47 -12.27 -39.31 30.94
N ASP A 48 -11.30 -40.09 31.42
CA ASP A 48 -9.96 -40.14 30.77
C ASP A 48 -9.98 -40.80 29.39
N ASP A 49 -10.90 -41.74 29.15
CA ASP A 49 -11.01 -42.39 27.81
C ASP A 49 -11.49 -41.38 26.76
N THR A 50 -12.50 -40.60 27.09
CA THR A 50 -12.99 -39.53 26.25
C THR A 50 -11.94 -38.45 26.04
N ALA A 51 -11.21 -38.07 27.10
CA ALA A 51 -10.09 -37.14 27.01
C ALA A 51 -9.00 -37.64 26.05
N GLY A 52 -8.65 -38.92 26.11
CA GLY A 52 -7.70 -39.56 25.19
C GLY A 52 -8.14 -39.47 23.73
N LYS A 53 -9.41 -39.80 23.44
CA LYS A 53 -9.96 -39.74 22.08
C LYS A 53 -9.97 -38.29 21.52
N VAL A 54 -10.33 -37.32 22.33
CA VAL A 54 -10.30 -35.90 21.93
C VAL A 54 -8.87 -35.43 21.73
N SER A 55 -7.92 -35.85 22.58
CA SER A 55 -6.50 -35.56 22.41
C SER A 55 -5.95 -36.09 21.08
N ASP A 56 -6.33 -37.31 20.69
CA ASP A 56 -5.92 -37.88 19.41
C ASP A 56 -6.54 -37.14 18.24
N LEU A 57 -7.80 -36.71 18.34
CA LEU A 57 -8.41 -35.85 17.33
C LEU A 57 -7.66 -34.51 17.18
N VAL A 58 -7.25 -33.89 18.26
CA VAL A 58 -6.45 -32.66 18.23
C VAL A 58 -5.11 -32.87 17.52
N LYS A 59 -4.44 -34.01 17.77
CA LYS A 59 -3.18 -34.37 17.05
C LYS A 59 -3.41 -34.52 15.54
N LEU A 60 -4.51 -35.18 15.14
CA LEU A 60 -4.87 -35.36 13.73
C LEU A 60 -5.20 -34.03 13.04
N LEU A 61 -5.94 -33.16 13.71
CA LEU A 61 -6.24 -31.80 13.24
C LEU A 61 -4.96 -30.97 13.06
N THR A 62 -4.08 -31.03 14.05
CA THR A 62 -2.80 -30.33 14.02
C THR A 62 -1.92 -30.83 12.85
N ALA A 63 -1.84 -32.13 12.65
CA ALA A 63 -1.10 -32.72 11.54
C ALA A 63 -1.67 -32.31 10.17
N CYS A 64 -3.00 -32.35 10.03
CA CYS A 64 -3.67 -31.94 8.81
C CYS A 64 -3.46 -30.43 8.51
N HIS A 65 -3.59 -29.59 9.52
CA HIS A 65 -3.33 -28.16 9.40
C HIS A 65 -1.88 -27.88 8.96
N LYS A 66 -0.91 -28.53 9.59
CA LYS A 66 0.52 -28.41 9.23
C LYS A 66 0.78 -28.86 7.79
N ALA A 67 0.15 -29.96 7.35
CA ALA A 67 0.27 -30.44 5.98
C ALA A 67 -0.33 -29.43 4.97
N ALA A 68 -1.49 -28.86 5.28
CA ALA A 68 -2.13 -27.84 4.45
C ALA A 68 -1.29 -26.56 4.34
N GLU A 69 -0.72 -26.09 5.45
CA GLU A 69 0.18 -24.92 5.42
C GLU A 69 1.47 -25.20 4.64
N GLY A 70 2.06 -26.39 4.79
CA GLY A 70 3.21 -26.79 3.98
C GLY A 70 2.91 -26.83 2.49
N ALA A 71 1.77 -27.39 2.11
CA ALA A 71 1.30 -27.42 0.73
C ALA A 71 1.10 -25.98 0.18
N ARG A 72 0.44 -25.12 0.95
CA ARG A 72 0.22 -23.72 0.57
C ARG A 72 1.53 -22.99 0.31
N ILE A 73 2.52 -23.17 1.17
CA ILE A 73 3.84 -22.53 1.01
C ILE A 73 4.54 -23.05 -0.24
N ALA A 74 4.55 -24.39 -0.43
CA ALA A 74 5.20 -25.00 -1.58
C ALA A 74 4.58 -24.58 -2.91
N GLU A 75 3.25 -24.55 -2.99
CA GLU A 75 2.54 -24.12 -4.20
C GLU A 75 2.70 -22.61 -4.48
N LYS A 76 2.87 -21.78 -3.46
CA LYS A 76 3.03 -20.35 -3.61
C LYS A 76 4.44 -19.94 -4.04
N GLU A 77 5.47 -20.70 -3.69
CA GLU A 77 6.88 -20.32 -3.91
C GLU A 77 7.22 -19.97 -5.37
N PRO A 78 6.82 -20.75 -6.40
CA PRO A 78 7.09 -20.40 -7.79
C PRO A 78 6.51 -19.04 -8.21
N TYR A 79 5.35 -18.68 -7.68
CA TYR A 79 4.70 -17.40 -7.99
C TYR A 79 5.39 -16.23 -7.29
N LEU A 80 5.89 -16.45 -6.07
CA LEU A 80 6.69 -15.44 -5.35
C LEU A 80 8.03 -15.21 -6.06
N GLU A 81 8.67 -16.27 -6.52
CA GLU A 81 9.93 -16.18 -7.27
C GLU A 81 9.73 -15.45 -8.60
N ALA A 82 8.69 -15.81 -9.35
CA ALA A 82 8.33 -15.12 -10.59
C ALA A 82 8.01 -13.65 -10.35
N GLY A 83 7.28 -13.33 -9.28
CA GLY A 83 6.97 -11.95 -8.86
C GLY A 83 8.25 -11.15 -8.57
N ARG A 84 9.18 -11.72 -7.80
CA ARG A 84 10.48 -11.10 -7.51
C ARG A 84 11.30 -10.84 -8.77
N ALA A 85 11.26 -11.78 -9.73
CA ALA A 85 11.94 -11.62 -11.02
C ALA A 85 11.35 -10.46 -11.84
N VAL A 86 10.03 -10.33 -11.87
CA VAL A 86 9.33 -9.21 -12.52
C VAL A 86 9.70 -7.89 -11.84
N ASP A 87 9.60 -7.83 -10.52
CA ASP A 87 9.95 -6.64 -9.75
C ASP A 87 11.42 -6.23 -10.00
N GLY A 88 12.34 -7.18 -9.97
CA GLY A 88 13.75 -6.95 -10.25
C GLY A 88 14.02 -6.40 -11.65
N LEU A 89 13.26 -6.89 -12.65
CA LEU A 89 13.35 -6.38 -14.02
C LEU A 89 12.89 -4.92 -14.10
N PHE A 90 11.73 -4.62 -13.56
CA PHE A 90 11.16 -3.27 -13.62
C PHE A 90 11.91 -2.27 -12.75
N LYS A 91 12.46 -2.68 -11.62
CA LYS A 91 13.29 -1.83 -10.76
C LYS A 91 14.49 -1.21 -11.49
N ARG A 92 15.08 -1.93 -12.43
CA ARG A 92 16.17 -1.40 -13.27
C ARG A 92 15.73 -0.20 -14.11
N THR A 93 14.44 -0.03 -14.35
CA THR A 93 13.87 1.12 -15.07
C THR A 93 13.30 2.15 -14.12
N THR A 94 12.55 1.72 -13.12
CA THR A 94 11.84 2.63 -12.19
C THR A 94 12.80 3.39 -11.28
N ASP A 95 13.84 2.75 -10.77
CA ASP A 95 14.79 3.39 -9.85
C ASP A 95 15.56 4.56 -10.51
N PRO A 96 16.17 4.41 -11.68
CA PRO A 96 16.81 5.54 -12.37
C PRO A 96 15.83 6.67 -12.74
N LEU A 97 14.61 6.33 -13.14
CA LEU A 97 13.59 7.34 -13.44
C LEU A 97 13.16 8.10 -12.20
N SER A 98 13.04 7.43 -11.07
CA SER A 98 12.72 8.07 -9.79
C SER A 98 13.81 9.05 -9.36
N VAL A 99 15.07 8.66 -9.48
CA VAL A 99 16.23 9.53 -9.18
C VAL A 99 16.26 10.73 -10.11
N ALA A 100 16.13 10.51 -11.42
CA ALA A 100 16.11 11.57 -12.43
C ALA A 100 14.97 12.57 -12.19
N LYS A 101 13.75 12.06 -11.92
CA LYS A 101 12.59 12.87 -11.56
C LYS A 101 12.88 13.75 -10.35
N GLY A 102 13.46 13.20 -9.29
CA GLY A 102 13.81 13.94 -8.08
C GLY A 102 14.79 15.07 -8.35
N SER A 103 15.82 14.81 -9.17
CA SER A 103 16.83 15.82 -9.56
C SER A 103 16.21 16.97 -10.35
N VAL A 104 15.43 16.67 -11.38
CA VAL A 104 14.76 17.68 -12.21
C VAL A 104 13.72 18.46 -11.40
N GLN A 105 12.96 17.79 -10.55
CA GLN A 105 12.00 18.44 -9.66
C GLN A 105 12.69 19.41 -8.70
N SER A 106 13.86 19.06 -8.18
CA SER A 106 14.65 19.96 -7.30
C SER A 106 15.09 21.23 -8.03
N ILE A 107 15.55 21.09 -9.28
CA ILE A 107 15.93 22.24 -10.12
C ILE A 107 14.71 23.16 -10.36
N LEU A 108 13.57 22.57 -10.75
CA LEU A 108 12.33 23.31 -10.96
C LEU A 108 11.88 24.05 -9.70
N ASN A 109 11.90 23.37 -8.56
CA ASN A 109 11.52 23.97 -7.29
C ASN A 109 12.44 25.13 -6.89
N GLY A 110 13.74 25.02 -7.16
CA GLY A 110 14.71 26.10 -6.98
C GLY A 110 14.36 27.35 -7.81
N TYR A 111 14.07 27.16 -9.08
CA TYR A 111 13.62 28.23 -9.95
C TYR A 111 12.31 28.89 -9.48
N LEU A 112 11.32 28.10 -9.14
CA LEU A 112 10.01 28.60 -8.68
C LEU A 112 10.14 29.40 -7.37
N ARG A 113 10.99 28.97 -6.46
CA ARG A 113 11.29 29.71 -5.21
C ARG A 113 11.95 31.04 -5.52
N ALA A 114 13.01 31.05 -6.34
CA ALA A 114 13.69 32.29 -6.73
C ALA A 114 12.74 33.27 -7.41
N LYS A 115 11.87 32.80 -8.29
CA LYS A 115 10.84 33.60 -8.96
C LYS A 115 9.84 34.20 -7.96
N ALA A 116 9.37 33.42 -7.02
CA ALA A 116 8.45 33.88 -5.99
C ALA A 116 9.10 34.91 -5.05
N ASP A 117 10.37 34.71 -4.67
CA ASP A 117 11.14 35.65 -3.86
C ASP A 117 11.41 36.98 -4.57
N ALA A 118 11.71 36.92 -5.87
CA ALA A 118 11.86 38.13 -6.70
C ALA A 118 10.55 38.91 -6.77
N ALA A 119 9.43 38.23 -7.02
CA ALA A 119 8.11 38.88 -7.04
C ALA A 119 7.76 39.52 -5.70
N ARG A 120 8.09 38.84 -4.61
CA ARG A 120 7.87 39.36 -3.24
C ARG A 120 8.70 40.61 -2.96
N ARG A 121 9.96 40.63 -3.37
CA ARG A 121 10.83 41.81 -3.25
C ARG A 121 10.28 43.01 -4.02
N VAL A 122 9.88 42.81 -5.26
CA VAL A 122 9.26 43.87 -6.10
C VAL A 122 8.00 44.43 -5.42
N ALA A 123 7.15 43.57 -4.92
CA ALA A 123 5.92 43.98 -4.20
C ALA A 123 6.24 44.78 -2.92
N GLN A 124 7.25 44.36 -2.14
CA GLN A 124 7.69 45.06 -0.93
C GLN A 124 8.28 46.45 -1.25
N GLU A 125 9.11 46.54 -2.30
CA GLU A 125 9.67 47.80 -2.76
C GLU A 125 8.56 48.79 -3.22
N ALA A 126 7.61 48.28 -3.98
CA ALA A 126 6.46 49.09 -4.42
C ALA A 126 5.62 49.57 -3.23
N ALA A 127 5.37 48.70 -2.27
CA ALA A 127 4.64 49.06 -1.05
C ALA A 127 5.40 50.10 -0.20
N ALA A 128 6.72 49.94 -0.09
CA ALA A 128 7.56 50.91 0.64
C ALA A 128 7.55 52.30 -0.02
N LYS A 129 7.68 52.35 -1.35
CA LYS A 129 7.58 53.59 -2.12
C LYS A 129 6.20 54.26 -1.99
N ALA A 130 5.14 53.49 -2.04
CA ALA A 130 3.79 53.99 -1.87
C ALA A 130 3.60 54.59 -0.45
N ALA A 131 4.10 53.91 0.59
CA ALA A 131 4.04 54.39 1.96
C ALA A 131 4.87 55.69 2.16
N GLU A 132 6.06 55.78 1.56
CA GLU A 132 6.87 57.00 1.58
C GLU A 132 6.17 58.16 0.89
N ASN A 133 5.60 57.94 -0.28
CA ASN A 133 4.85 58.97 -0.99
C ASN A 133 3.62 59.44 -0.22
N ALA A 134 2.91 58.55 0.43
CA ALA A 134 1.78 58.90 1.30
C ALA A 134 2.20 59.75 2.50
N ARG A 135 3.33 59.44 3.11
CA ARG A 135 3.92 60.30 4.21
C ARG A 135 4.27 61.67 3.70
N ARG A 136 4.95 61.79 2.55
CA ARG A 136 5.33 63.08 1.97
C ARG A 136 4.08 63.94 1.66
N LEU A 137 3.03 63.35 1.14
CA LEU A 137 1.78 64.05 0.88
C LEU A 137 1.10 64.53 2.18
N ALA A 138 1.10 63.68 3.19
CA ALA A 138 0.55 64.04 4.51
C ALA A 138 1.34 65.18 5.18
N ASP A 139 2.67 65.13 5.14
CA ASP A 139 3.54 66.16 5.67
C ASP A 139 3.37 67.52 4.92
N ALA A 140 3.26 67.46 3.59
CA ALA A 140 2.99 68.68 2.79
C ALA A 140 1.63 69.30 3.13
N ALA A 141 0.57 68.48 3.24
CA ALA A 141 -0.74 68.98 3.63
C ALA A 141 -0.78 69.60 5.03
N MET A 142 0.00 69.03 5.96
CA MET A 142 0.13 69.62 7.32
C MET A 142 0.87 70.94 7.32
N SER A 143 1.91 71.12 6.50
CA SER A 143 2.67 72.36 6.40
C SER A 143 1.88 73.44 5.67
N GLU A 144 1.05 73.17 4.69
CA GLU A 144 0.15 74.12 4.05
C GLU A 144 -0.93 74.59 5.02
N GLY A 145 -1.54 73.71 5.82
CA GLY A 145 -2.53 74.07 6.82
C GLY A 145 -2.00 74.90 7.96
N GLN A 146 -0.66 74.99 8.20
CA GLN A 146 -0.03 75.88 9.20
C GLN A 146 0.29 77.30 8.69
N LEU A 147 0.23 77.49 7.37
CA LEU A 147 0.46 78.82 6.78
C LEU A 147 -0.78 79.72 6.67
N ASP A 148 -1.96 79.12 6.89
CA ASP A 148 -3.25 79.85 6.81
C ASP A 148 -3.77 80.38 8.21
N LEU A 149 -2.91 80.45 9.23
CA LEU A 149 -3.19 81.04 10.49
C LEU A 149 -2.25 82.26 10.76
#